data_d720bc301f4246e7bcf7f80f23485e8b
#
_entry.id   d720bc301f4246e7bcf7f80f23485e8b
#
_cell.length_a   1.000
_cell.length_b   1.000
_cell.length_c   1.000
_cell.angle_alpha   90.00
_cell.angle_beta   90.00
_cell.angle_gamma   90.00
#
_symmetry.space_group_name_H-M   'P 1'
#
loop_
_entity.id
_entity.type
_entity.pdbx_description
1 polymer ?
#
loop_
_entity_poly.entity_id
_entity_poly.type
_entity_poly.pdbx_seq_one_letter_code
_entity_poly.pdbx_strand_id
1 'polypeptide(L)'
;LTPDSGLAAEREAAEAAKLQRIYDALSDEDHKEIVACTEALRASQQAPDSPEALAAIPSLTLADLPRENVILPKEEGKAGDLAILAHDIDTSGILYAEILFPLDAVPSELLPLVPLMGRSLTEMGTSKRDFVELGTLLASKTGGMDAAPLVATMRGTRMPVAKLCLGGKATADKADDLFSLMAEVLTDTNFDNPQRFTQMVLEERARLEQSLI
;
A
#
# COMPACT_ATOMS: atom_id res chain seq x y z
N LEU A 1 -4.18 18.87 9.26
CA LEU A 1 -5.64 18.73 9.10
C LEU A 1 -6.27 18.76 10.49
N THR A 2 -7.23 19.68 10.71
CA THR A 2 -7.98 19.74 11.97
C THR A 2 -9.38 19.17 11.70
N PRO A 3 -9.88 18.24 12.55
CA PRO A 3 -11.24 17.75 12.43
C PRO A 3 -12.26 18.88 12.61
N ASP A 4 -13.23 18.97 11.71
CA ASP A 4 -14.35 19.89 11.78
C ASP A 4 -15.65 19.09 11.93
N SER A 5 -16.26 19.16 13.10
CA SER A 5 -17.49 18.43 13.40
C SER A 5 -18.72 18.96 12.62
N GLY A 6 -18.65 20.19 12.08
CA GLY A 6 -19.72 20.82 11.30
C GLY A 6 -19.66 20.54 9.81
N LEU A 7 -18.49 20.14 9.29
CA LEU A 7 -18.25 20.01 7.84
C LEU A 7 -19.19 19.03 7.14
N ALA A 8 -19.53 17.92 7.78
CA ALA A 8 -20.44 16.93 7.21
C ALA A 8 -21.85 17.53 7.01
N ALA A 9 -22.38 18.19 8.04
CA ALA A 9 -23.69 18.83 7.99
C ALA A 9 -23.72 20.00 6.98
N GLU A 10 -22.64 20.77 6.89
CA GLU A 10 -22.50 21.84 5.90
C GLU A 10 -22.54 21.31 4.46
N ARG A 11 -21.79 20.23 4.19
CA ARG A 11 -21.76 19.57 2.87
C ARG A 11 -23.13 18.99 2.50
N GLU A 12 -23.79 18.32 3.44
CA GLU A 12 -25.12 17.76 3.24
C GLU A 12 -26.16 18.86 2.94
N ALA A 13 -26.13 19.97 3.69
CA ALA A 13 -27.01 21.11 3.46
C ALA A 13 -26.73 21.78 2.10
N ALA A 14 -25.47 21.93 1.71
CA ALA A 14 -25.09 22.48 0.41
C ALA A 14 -25.54 21.58 -0.75
N GLU A 15 -25.40 20.26 -0.61
CA GLU A 15 -25.87 19.29 -1.59
C GLU A 15 -27.40 19.31 -1.71
N ALA A 16 -28.12 19.26 -0.58
CA ALA A 16 -29.58 19.35 -0.56
C ALA A 16 -30.09 20.62 -1.23
N ALA A 17 -29.48 21.78 -0.94
CA ALA A 17 -29.84 23.06 -1.58
C ALA A 17 -29.55 23.07 -3.09
N LYS A 18 -28.49 22.39 -3.53
CA LYS A 18 -28.16 22.21 -4.95
C LYS A 18 -29.20 21.32 -5.64
N LEU A 19 -29.52 20.18 -5.04
CA LEU A 19 -30.52 19.25 -5.59
C LEU A 19 -31.90 19.88 -5.65
N GLN A 20 -32.31 20.66 -4.63
CA GLN A 20 -33.58 21.35 -4.63
C GLN A 20 -33.69 22.36 -5.78
N ARG A 21 -32.63 23.15 -6.02
CA ARG A 21 -32.60 24.09 -7.16
C ARG A 21 -32.73 23.41 -8.51
N ILE A 22 -32.07 22.26 -8.67
CA ILE A 22 -32.18 21.45 -9.88
C ILE A 22 -33.63 20.94 -10.03
N TYR A 23 -34.17 20.37 -8.95
CA TYR A 23 -35.53 19.82 -8.92
C TYR A 23 -36.58 20.89 -9.32
N ASP A 24 -36.49 22.08 -8.74
CA ASP A 24 -37.41 23.21 -9.01
C ASP A 24 -37.29 23.72 -10.45
N ALA A 25 -36.18 23.48 -11.13
CA ALA A 25 -35.93 23.92 -12.51
C ALA A 25 -36.39 22.90 -13.57
N LEU A 26 -36.66 21.63 -13.16
CA LEU A 26 -37.12 20.59 -14.07
C LEU A 26 -38.58 20.77 -14.48
N SER A 27 -38.88 20.45 -15.73
CA SER A 27 -40.26 20.33 -16.20
C SER A 27 -40.91 19.02 -15.71
N ASP A 28 -42.25 18.96 -15.76
CA ASP A 28 -42.98 17.73 -15.48
C ASP A 28 -42.58 16.55 -16.37
N GLU A 29 -42.14 16.85 -17.60
CA GLU A 29 -41.65 15.84 -18.55
C GLU A 29 -40.29 15.29 -18.12
N ASP A 30 -39.35 16.18 -17.72
CA ASP A 30 -38.03 15.78 -17.20
C ASP A 30 -38.17 14.93 -15.94
N HIS A 31 -39.09 15.28 -15.06
CA HIS A 31 -39.36 14.47 -13.84
C HIS A 31 -39.81 13.07 -14.20
N LYS A 32 -40.73 12.91 -15.17
CA LYS A 32 -41.19 11.58 -15.64
C LYS A 32 -40.05 10.78 -16.27
N GLU A 33 -39.21 11.47 -17.07
CA GLU A 33 -38.07 10.82 -17.72
C GLU A 33 -37.04 10.29 -16.69
N ILE A 34 -36.73 11.10 -15.66
CA ILE A 34 -35.82 10.70 -14.56
C ILE A 34 -36.38 9.48 -13.80
N VAL A 35 -37.66 9.49 -13.50
CA VAL A 35 -38.32 8.35 -12.81
C VAL A 35 -38.25 7.11 -13.68
N ALA A 36 -38.64 7.20 -14.95
CA ALA A 36 -38.60 6.07 -15.88
C ALA A 36 -37.19 5.51 -16.08
N CYS A 37 -36.19 6.39 -16.22
CA CYS A 37 -34.78 6.00 -16.32
C CYS A 37 -34.29 5.29 -15.04
N THR A 38 -34.68 5.78 -13.87
CA THR A 38 -34.31 5.19 -12.58
C THR A 38 -34.93 3.80 -12.40
N GLU A 39 -36.20 3.65 -12.80
CA GLU A 39 -36.91 2.36 -12.76
C GLU A 39 -36.28 1.34 -13.72
N ALA A 40 -35.96 1.78 -14.93
CA ALA A 40 -35.28 0.96 -15.94
C ALA A 40 -33.88 0.50 -15.45
N LEU A 41 -33.14 1.41 -14.85
CA LEU A 41 -31.83 1.10 -14.28
C LEU A 41 -31.93 0.08 -13.13
N ARG A 42 -32.89 0.27 -12.21
CA ARG A 42 -33.14 -0.72 -11.13
C ARG A 42 -33.53 -2.07 -11.68
N ALA A 43 -34.40 -2.11 -12.68
CA ALA A 43 -34.81 -3.37 -13.30
C ALA A 43 -33.61 -4.07 -13.95
N SER A 44 -32.76 -3.33 -14.65
CA SER A 44 -31.54 -3.85 -15.25
C SER A 44 -30.53 -4.38 -14.21
N GLN A 45 -30.33 -3.67 -13.10
CA GLN A 45 -29.42 -4.09 -12.03
C GLN A 45 -29.92 -5.33 -11.25
N GLN A 46 -31.24 -5.53 -11.19
CA GLN A 46 -31.85 -6.66 -10.50
C GLN A 46 -32.10 -7.86 -11.40
N ALA A 47 -32.03 -7.66 -12.73
CA ALA A 47 -32.21 -8.75 -13.67
C ALA A 47 -31.03 -9.74 -13.57
N PRO A 48 -31.29 -11.05 -13.41
CA PRO A 48 -30.22 -12.04 -13.49
C PRO A 48 -29.65 -12.08 -14.90
N ASP A 49 -28.32 -12.26 -15.00
CA ASP A 49 -27.67 -12.45 -16.29
C ASP A 49 -28.22 -13.70 -17.01
N SER A 50 -28.34 -13.62 -18.31
CA SER A 50 -28.78 -14.77 -19.08
C SER A 50 -27.74 -15.90 -19.05
N PRO A 51 -28.13 -17.17 -19.21
CA PRO A 51 -27.19 -18.29 -19.31
C PRO A 51 -26.14 -18.09 -20.39
N GLU A 52 -26.49 -17.44 -21.50
CA GLU A 52 -25.60 -17.14 -22.62
C GLU A 52 -24.57 -16.07 -22.21
N ALA A 53 -24.99 -15.05 -21.49
CA ALA A 53 -24.09 -14.01 -20.95
C ALA A 53 -23.11 -14.61 -19.94
N LEU A 54 -23.58 -15.45 -19.04
CA LEU A 54 -22.74 -16.17 -18.07
C LEU A 54 -21.75 -17.12 -18.76
N ALA A 55 -22.19 -17.80 -19.80
CA ALA A 55 -21.33 -18.72 -20.61
C ALA A 55 -20.25 -17.96 -21.41
N ALA A 56 -20.45 -16.67 -21.68
CA ALA A 56 -19.45 -15.83 -22.37
C ALA A 56 -18.29 -15.40 -21.44
N ILE A 57 -18.46 -15.54 -20.12
CA ILE A 57 -17.39 -15.22 -19.16
C ILE A 57 -16.32 -16.32 -19.24
N PRO A 58 -15.05 -15.98 -19.54
CA PRO A 58 -13.97 -16.96 -19.58
C PRO A 58 -13.82 -17.66 -18.24
N SER A 59 -13.82 -18.97 -18.23
CA SER A 59 -13.58 -19.77 -17.02
C SER A 59 -12.22 -20.45 -17.12
N LEU A 60 -11.44 -20.38 -16.04
CA LEU A 60 -10.17 -21.09 -15.96
C LEU A 60 -10.41 -22.59 -15.80
N THR A 61 -9.65 -23.35 -16.55
CA THR A 61 -9.60 -24.82 -16.46
C THR A 61 -8.24 -25.27 -15.93
N LEU A 62 -8.11 -26.54 -15.56
CA LEU A 62 -6.81 -27.08 -15.13
C LEU A 62 -5.75 -27.00 -16.26
N ALA A 63 -6.18 -26.92 -17.51
CA ALA A 63 -5.25 -26.78 -18.64
C ALA A 63 -4.62 -25.38 -18.73
N ASP A 64 -5.27 -24.37 -18.17
CA ASP A 64 -4.79 -23.00 -18.16
C ASP A 64 -3.78 -22.74 -17.02
N LEU A 65 -3.65 -23.68 -16.08
CA LEU A 65 -2.69 -23.58 -15.01
C LEU A 65 -1.30 -24.01 -15.48
N PRO A 66 -0.28 -23.15 -15.35
CA PRO A 66 1.11 -23.56 -15.62
C PRO A 66 1.50 -24.74 -14.75
N ARG A 67 2.09 -25.77 -15.34
CA ARG A 67 2.59 -26.96 -14.62
C ARG A 67 3.89 -26.68 -13.85
N GLU A 68 4.59 -25.63 -14.22
CA GLU A 68 5.84 -25.22 -13.62
C GLU A 68 5.72 -23.82 -13.02
N ASN A 69 6.39 -23.61 -11.92
CA ASN A 69 6.45 -22.27 -11.33
C ASN A 69 7.25 -21.33 -12.22
N VAL A 70 6.78 -20.10 -12.37
CA VAL A 70 7.57 -19.06 -13.01
C VAL A 70 8.84 -18.81 -12.20
N ILE A 71 9.97 -18.94 -12.86
CA ILE A 71 11.29 -18.61 -12.28
C ILE A 71 11.71 -17.28 -12.89
N LEU A 72 11.76 -16.24 -12.06
CA LEU A 72 12.23 -14.95 -12.50
C LEU A 72 13.73 -15.03 -12.82
N PRO A 73 14.18 -14.41 -13.92
CA PRO A 73 15.61 -14.29 -14.21
C PRO A 73 16.28 -13.53 -13.08
N LYS A 74 17.49 -13.95 -12.71
CA LYS A 74 18.28 -13.27 -11.69
C LYS A 74 19.73 -13.19 -12.13
N GLU A 75 20.33 -12.05 -11.84
CA GLU A 75 21.78 -11.84 -11.94
C GLU A 75 22.34 -11.65 -10.53
N GLU A 76 23.44 -12.31 -10.25
CA GLU A 76 24.12 -12.19 -8.97
C GLU A 76 25.37 -11.34 -9.10
N GLY A 77 25.44 -10.32 -8.27
CA GLY A 77 26.57 -9.37 -8.22
C GLY A 77 27.02 -9.11 -6.79
N LYS A 78 28.02 -8.26 -6.66
CA LYS A 78 28.53 -7.79 -5.36
C LYS A 78 28.87 -6.31 -5.40
N ALA A 79 28.59 -5.61 -4.31
CA ALA A 79 29.11 -4.27 -4.02
C ALA A 79 29.86 -4.31 -2.70
N GLY A 80 31.18 -4.40 -2.77
CA GLY A 80 32.02 -4.74 -1.61
C GLY A 80 31.67 -6.14 -1.09
N ASP A 81 31.29 -6.23 0.18
CA ASP A 81 30.86 -7.49 0.82
C ASP A 81 29.36 -7.76 0.67
N LEU A 82 28.59 -6.83 0.12
CA LEU A 82 27.16 -6.99 -0.05
C LEU A 82 26.83 -7.82 -1.30
N ALA A 83 26.03 -8.86 -1.14
CA ALA A 83 25.45 -9.60 -2.27
C ALA A 83 24.34 -8.77 -2.90
N ILE A 84 24.35 -8.68 -4.22
CA ILE A 84 23.30 -8.01 -5.01
C ILE A 84 22.60 -9.07 -5.84
N LEU A 85 21.27 -9.05 -5.84
CA LEU A 85 20.41 -9.78 -6.76
C LEU A 85 19.70 -8.78 -7.65
N ALA A 86 19.91 -8.87 -8.95
CA ALA A 86 19.20 -8.06 -9.94
C ALA A 86 18.23 -8.94 -10.73
N HIS A 87 17.05 -8.40 -11.00
CA HIS A 87 16.02 -9.02 -11.81
C HIS A 87 15.72 -8.10 -13.00
N ASP A 88 16.24 -8.43 -14.17
CA ASP A 88 15.95 -7.68 -15.39
C ASP A 88 14.61 -8.17 -15.95
N ILE A 89 13.54 -7.51 -15.51
CA ILE A 89 12.16 -7.76 -15.93
C ILE A 89 11.49 -6.43 -16.30
N ASP A 90 10.55 -6.48 -17.23
CA ASP A 90 9.77 -5.29 -17.60
C ASP A 90 8.88 -4.86 -16.44
N THR A 91 9.15 -3.68 -15.92
CA THR A 91 8.40 -3.06 -14.82
C THR A 91 7.72 -1.77 -15.25
N SER A 92 7.60 -1.53 -16.57
CA SER A 92 7.01 -0.30 -17.14
C SER A 92 7.69 0.98 -16.61
N GLY A 93 9.03 0.95 -16.46
CA GLY A 93 9.82 2.09 -16.03
C GLY A 93 9.82 2.36 -14.52
N ILE A 94 9.38 1.39 -13.71
CA ILE A 94 9.43 1.48 -12.25
C ILE A 94 10.61 0.65 -11.73
N LEU A 95 11.48 1.27 -10.96
CA LEU A 95 12.53 0.59 -10.22
C LEU A 95 11.98 0.14 -8.86
N TYR A 96 12.20 -1.12 -8.51
CA TYR A 96 11.99 -1.70 -7.19
C TYR A 96 13.34 -1.97 -6.55
N ALA A 97 13.54 -1.56 -5.31
CA ALA A 97 14.76 -1.80 -4.56
C ALA A 97 14.42 -2.35 -3.17
N GLU A 98 15.16 -3.36 -2.74
CA GLU A 98 14.99 -3.99 -1.43
C GLU A 98 16.35 -4.19 -0.77
N ILE A 99 16.44 -3.86 0.52
CA ILE A 99 17.62 -4.13 1.36
C ILE A 99 17.17 -5.07 2.47
N LEU A 100 17.86 -6.21 2.58
CA LEU A 100 17.49 -7.31 3.46
C LEU A 100 18.49 -7.47 4.58
N PHE A 101 18.06 -7.33 5.83
CA PHE A 101 18.87 -7.53 7.03
C PHE A 101 18.50 -8.85 7.70
N PRO A 102 19.46 -9.78 7.94
CA PRO A 102 19.16 -11.03 8.65
C PRO A 102 18.71 -10.74 10.09
N LEU A 103 17.72 -11.50 10.57
CA LEU A 103 17.22 -11.39 11.93
C LEU A 103 17.80 -12.49 12.86
N ASP A 104 18.73 -13.29 12.38
CA ASP A 104 19.31 -14.41 13.12
C ASP A 104 20.04 -13.97 14.39
N ALA A 105 20.58 -12.74 14.40
CA ALA A 105 21.28 -12.16 15.55
C ALA A 105 20.34 -11.44 16.54
N VAL A 106 19.06 -11.31 16.21
CA VAL A 106 18.08 -10.62 17.07
C VAL A 106 17.60 -11.60 18.14
N PRO A 107 17.70 -11.25 19.44
CA PRO A 107 17.15 -12.05 20.52
C PRO A 107 15.66 -12.36 20.30
N SER A 108 15.24 -13.59 20.59
CA SER A 108 13.87 -14.06 20.32
C SER A 108 12.79 -13.21 20.99
N GLU A 109 13.08 -12.67 22.18
CA GLU A 109 12.18 -11.77 22.93
C GLU A 109 11.96 -10.41 22.23
N LEU A 110 12.86 -10.02 21.33
CA LEU A 110 12.76 -8.76 20.58
C LEU A 110 12.13 -8.93 19.19
N LEU A 111 12.04 -10.16 18.69
CA LEU A 111 11.44 -10.43 17.38
C LEU A 111 10.02 -9.86 17.21
N PRO A 112 9.13 -9.91 18.22
CA PRO A 112 7.80 -9.29 18.11
C PRO A 112 7.82 -7.77 17.92
N LEU A 113 8.94 -7.10 18.21
CA LEU A 113 9.09 -5.64 18.05
C LEU A 113 9.62 -5.26 16.66
N VAL A 114 10.08 -6.22 15.85
CA VAL A 114 10.64 -5.95 14.51
C VAL A 114 9.66 -5.21 13.59
N PRO A 115 8.34 -5.51 13.56
CA PRO A 115 7.40 -4.74 12.76
C PRO A 115 7.34 -3.26 13.18
N LEU A 116 7.32 -2.99 14.48
CA LEU A 116 7.31 -1.61 15.01
C LEU A 116 8.63 -0.89 14.71
N MET A 117 9.76 -1.59 14.83
CA MET A 117 11.08 -1.07 14.44
C MET A 117 11.10 -0.72 12.96
N GLY A 118 10.57 -1.58 12.08
CA GLY A 118 10.46 -1.29 10.65
C GLY A 118 9.66 -0.02 10.37
N ARG A 119 8.48 0.13 10.97
CA ARG A 119 7.68 1.36 10.87
C ARG A 119 8.46 2.59 11.35
N SER A 120 9.23 2.45 12.41
CA SER A 120 9.99 3.56 12.96
C SER A 120 10.99 4.16 11.97
N LEU A 121 11.57 3.36 11.08
CA LEU A 121 12.51 3.85 10.07
C LEU A 121 11.89 4.91 9.14
N THR A 122 10.62 4.77 8.79
CA THR A 122 9.95 5.66 7.83
C THR A 122 9.00 6.66 8.48
N GLU A 123 8.65 6.47 9.78
CA GLU A 123 7.60 7.26 10.43
C GLU A 123 8.08 8.08 11.65
N MET A 124 9.36 7.99 12.05
CA MET A 124 9.89 8.77 13.19
C MET A 124 10.55 10.09 12.78
N GLY A 125 10.90 10.24 11.50
CA GLY A 125 11.74 11.34 11.01
C GLY A 125 13.24 11.04 11.11
N THR A 126 14.06 12.01 10.74
CA THR A 126 15.53 11.92 10.74
C THR A 126 16.12 13.10 11.51
N SER A 127 17.44 13.19 11.63
CA SER A 127 18.08 14.38 12.22
C SER A 127 17.83 15.65 11.38
N LYS A 128 17.49 15.49 10.11
CA LYS A 128 17.31 16.57 9.12
C LYS A 128 15.85 16.99 8.93
N ARG A 129 14.91 16.09 9.22
CA ARG A 129 13.48 16.25 8.91
C ARG A 129 12.62 15.67 10.03
N ASP A 130 11.57 16.37 10.38
CA ASP A 130 10.55 15.75 11.21
C ASP A 130 9.77 14.65 10.46
N PHE A 131 8.92 13.91 11.17
CA PHE A 131 8.19 12.79 10.58
C PHE A 131 7.16 13.22 9.51
N VAL A 132 6.65 14.46 9.55
CA VAL A 132 5.72 15.00 8.56
C VAL A 132 6.47 15.36 7.28
N GLU A 133 7.61 16.03 7.42
CA GLU A 133 8.49 16.40 6.31
C GLU A 133 9.03 15.16 5.61
N LEU A 134 9.50 14.16 6.37
CA LEU A 134 9.96 12.89 5.82
C LEU A 134 8.84 12.17 5.06
N GLY A 135 7.65 12.05 5.67
CA GLY A 135 6.51 11.40 5.03
C GLY A 135 6.07 12.11 3.74
N THR A 136 6.07 13.45 3.74
CA THR A 136 5.79 14.25 2.54
C THR A 136 6.83 14.02 1.45
N LEU A 137 8.11 13.96 1.83
CA LEU A 137 9.19 13.72 0.89
C LEU A 137 9.12 12.32 0.29
N LEU A 138 8.93 11.29 1.12
CA LEU A 138 8.72 9.91 0.67
C LEU A 138 7.56 9.83 -0.33
N ALA A 139 6.41 10.42 -0.01
CA ALA A 139 5.24 10.42 -0.88
C ALA A 139 5.44 11.16 -2.21
N SER A 140 6.27 12.22 -2.23
CA SER A 140 6.51 13.02 -3.45
C SER A 140 7.61 12.47 -4.35
N LYS A 141 8.57 11.73 -3.77
CA LYS A 141 9.77 11.27 -4.47
C LYS A 141 9.74 9.78 -4.81
N THR A 142 8.91 9.00 -4.13
CA THR A 142 8.84 7.56 -4.30
C THR A 142 7.39 7.11 -4.57
N GLY A 143 7.24 5.89 -5.04
CA GLY A 143 5.94 5.20 -5.12
C GLY A 143 5.59 4.45 -3.83
N GLY A 144 6.33 4.71 -2.76
CA GLY A 144 6.21 4.10 -1.44
C GLY A 144 7.54 3.51 -0.98
N MET A 145 7.75 3.55 0.34
CA MET A 145 8.87 2.93 1.04
C MET A 145 8.36 2.41 2.38
N ASP A 146 8.68 1.17 2.69
CA ASP A 146 8.31 0.54 3.96
C ASP A 146 9.39 -0.43 4.42
N ALA A 147 9.39 -0.74 5.71
CA ALA A 147 10.25 -1.78 6.26
C ALA A 147 9.43 -2.78 7.07
N ALA A 148 9.48 -4.04 6.67
CA ALA A 148 8.68 -5.11 7.27
C ALA A 148 9.48 -6.41 7.42
N PRO A 149 9.11 -7.28 8.38
CA PRO A 149 9.69 -8.61 8.47
C PRO A 149 9.27 -9.48 7.29
N LEU A 150 10.24 -10.11 6.64
CA LEU A 150 10.06 -11.13 5.63
C LEU A 150 10.39 -12.49 6.26
N VAL A 151 9.41 -13.37 6.34
CA VAL A 151 9.61 -14.75 6.81
C VAL A 151 9.24 -15.70 5.69
N ALA A 152 10.17 -16.55 5.31
CA ALA A 152 9.99 -17.52 4.23
C ALA A 152 10.74 -18.81 4.53
N THR A 153 10.49 -19.84 3.72
CA THR A 153 11.28 -21.06 3.72
C THR A 153 12.21 -21.06 2.52
N MET A 154 13.47 -21.36 2.73
CA MET A 154 14.44 -21.48 1.65
C MET A 154 14.03 -22.61 0.70
N ARG A 155 13.99 -22.29 -0.61
CA ARG A 155 13.59 -23.25 -1.65
C ARG A 155 14.43 -24.52 -1.59
N GLY A 156 13.77 -25.66 -1.67
CA GLY A 156 14.42 -26.98 -1.64
C GLY A 156 14.88 -27.44 -0.28
N THR A 157 14.58 -26.69 0.78
CA THR A 157 14.90 -27.05 2.16
C THR A 157 13.69 -26.82 3.07
N ARG A 158 13.84 -27.15 4.38
CA ARG A 158 12.88 -26.75 5.42
C ARG A 158 13.45 -25.63 6.32
N MET A 159 14.54 -25.01 5.90
CA MET A 159 15.20 -23.96 6.69
C MET A 159 14.37 -22.68 6.61
N PRO A 160 13.91 -22.14 7.74
CA PRO A 160 13.26 -20.83 7.77
C PRO A 160 14.30 -19.74 7.52
N VAL A 161 13.88 -18.69 6.87
CA VAL A 161 14.64 -17.44 6.67
C VAL A 161 13.81 -16.31 7.21
N ALA A 162 14.38 -15.53 8.13
CA ALA A 162 13.74 -14.31 8.66
C ALA A 162 14.64 -13.12 8.40
N LYS A 163 14.10 -12.07 7.80
CA LYS A 163 14.82 -10.85 7.47
C LYS A 163 13.94 -9.62 7.73
N LEU A 164 14.54 -8.50 8.10
CA LEU A 164 13.90 -7.20 7.95
C LEU A 164 14.18 -6.74 6.52
N CYS A 165 13.13 -6.46 5.78
CA CYS A 165 13.20 -5.97 4.40
C CYS A 165 12.81 -4.47 4.39
N LEU A 166 13.75 -3.58 4.03
CA LEU A 166 13.44 -2.21 3.65
C LEU A 166 13.22 -2.21 2.14
N GLY A 167 11.99 -2.05 1.72
CA GLY A 167 11.56 -1.99 0.34
C GLY A 167 11.15 -0.59 -0.09
N GLY A 168 11.36 -0.28 -1.36
CA GLY A 168 10.90 0.96 -1.96
C GLY A 168 10.81 0.86 -3.48
N LYS A 169 10.03 1.75 -4.07
CA LYS A 169 9.89 1.85 -5.53
C LYS A 169 9.82 3.30 -5.97
N ALA A 170 10.32 3.56 -7.16
CA ALA A 170 10.23 4.87 -7.81
C ALA A 170 10.25 4.73 -9.33
N THR A 171 9.87 5.75 -10.06
CA THR A 171 10.14 5.80 -11.50
C THR A 171 11.65 5.89 -11.74
N ALA A 172 12.12 5.40 -12.87
CA ALA A 172 13.56 5.31 -13.19
C ALA A 172 14.30 6.64 -13.08
N ASP A 173 13.63 7.76 -13.41
CA ASP A 173 14.18 9.12 -13.29
C ASP A 173 14.35 9.59 -11.84
N LYS A 174 13.69 8.92 -10.87
CA LYS A 174 13.78 9.19 -9.42
C LYS A 174 14.56 8.13 -8.65
N ALA A 175 15.33 7.28 -9.34
CA ALA A 175 16.12 6.24 -8.71
C ALA A 175 17.10 6.78 -7.66
N ASP A 176 17.79 7.89 -7.95
CA ASP A 176 18.72 8.52 -7.02
C ASP A 176 18.03 9.07 -5.76
N ASP A 177 16.83 9.64 -5.92
CA ASP A 177 16.00 10.07 -4.79
C ASP A 177 15.64 8.86 -3.90
N LEU A 178 15.22 7.73 -4.50
CA LEU A 178 14.88 6.50 -3.78
C LEU A 178 16.06 6.00 -2.95
N PHE A 179 17.23 5.80 -3.58
CA PHE A 179 18.41 5.29 -2.88
C PHE A 179 18.91 6.25 -1.80
N SER A 180 18.87 7.56 -2.05
CA SER A 180 19.24 8.57 -1.06
C SER A 180 18.33 8.52 0.16
N LEU A 181 17.02 8.35 -0.04
CA LEU A 181 16.05 8.24 1.05
C LEU A 181 16.18 6.92 1.80
N MET A 182 16.43 5.80 1.10
CA MET A 182 16.73 4.51 1.75
C MET A 182 17.97 4.62 2.64
N ALA A 183 19.03 5.24 2.15
CA ALA A 183 20.24 5.49 2.95
C ALA A 183 19.94 6.39 4.16
N GLU A 184 19.18 7.46 3.98
CA GLU A 184 18.83 8.39 5.05
C GLU A 184 18.04 7.68 6.18
N VAL A 185 16.98 6.94 5.84
CA VAL A 185 16.18 6.24 6.87
C VAL A 185 16.94 5.10 7.56
N LEU A 186 17.96 4.52 6.92
CA LEU A 186 18.78 3.49 7.56
C LEU A 186 19.85 4.04 8.49
N THR A 187 20.37 5.23 8.20
CA THR A 187 21.56 5.76 8.89
C THR A 187 21.27 6.94 9.80
N ASP A 188 20.11 7.58 9.66
CA ASP A 188 19.84 8.87 10.29
C ASP A 188 18.43 8.97 10.92
N THR A 189 17.71 7.84 11.08
CA THR A 189 16.40 7.85 11.76
C THR A 189 16.54 8.38 13.18
N ASN A 190 15.68 9.33 13.52
CA ASN A 190 15.64 9.91 14.86
C ASN A 190 14.69 9.12 15.76
N PHE A 191 15.23 8.22 16.58
CA PHE A 191 14.46 7.46 17.56
C PHE A 191 14.16 8.23 18.84
N ASP A 192 14.72 9.42 19.05
CA ASP A 192 14.55 10.23 20.27
C ASP A 192 13.32 11.15 20.15
N ASN A 193 12.17 10.57 19.85
CA ASN A 193 10.87 11.24 19.88
C ASN A 193 9.82 10.35 20.57
N PRO A 194 9.80 10.35 21.92
CA PRO A 194 8.91 9.47 22.69
C PRO A 194 7.42 9.73 22.45
N GLN A 195 7.04 10.96 22.11
CA GLN A 195 5.65 11.32 21.83
C GLN A 195 5.20 10.65 20.53
N ARG A 196 5.98 10.78 19.45
CA ARG A 196 5.68 10.13 18.16
C ARG A 196 5.69 8.61 18.29
N PHE A 197 6.69 8.06 19.00
CA PHE A 197 6.78 6.64 19.25
C PHE A 197 5.55 6.10 19.99
N THR A 198 5.11 6.78 21.05
CA THR A 198 3.90 6.42 21.80
C THR A 198 2.67 6.43 20.89
N GLN A 199 2.53 7.43 20.03
CA GLN A 199 1.44 7.49 19.06
C GLN A 199 1.47 6.29 18.13
N MET A 200 2.61 5.91 17.57
CA MET A 200 2.77 4.75 16.70
C MET A 200 2.41 3.42 17.40
N VAL A 201 2.78 3.28 18.67
CA VAL A 201 2.42 2.10 19.48
C VAL A 201 0.89 2.02 19.66
N LEU A 202 0.22 3.14 19.93
CA LEU A 202 -1.24 3.17 20.06
C LEU A 202 -1.96 2.88 18.74
N GLU A 203 -1.44 3.40 17.63
CA GLU A 203 -1.94 3.10 16.28
C GLU A 203 -1.79 1.60 15.96
N GLU A 204 -0.62 1.02 16.26
CA GLU A 204 -0.37 -0.40 16.01
C GLU A 204 -1.26 -1.29 16.89
N ARG A 205 -1.44 -0.94 18.14
CA ARG A 205 -2.36 -1.63 19.04
C ARG A 205 -3.77 -1.61 18.48
N ALA A 206 -4.27 -0.44 18.06
CA ALA A 206 -5.62 -0.32 17.50
C ALA A 206 -5.77 -1.17 16.22
N ARG A 207 -4.75 -1.19 15.36
CA ARG A 207 -4.72 -2.02 14.15
C ARG A 207 -4.80 -3.51 14.46
N LEU A 208 -4.04 -3.97 15.46
CA LEU A 208 -4.06 -5.36 15.89
C LEU A 208 -5.41 -5.75 16.51
N GLU A 209 -5.97 -4.91 17.36
CA GLU A 209 -7.29 -5.13 17.96
C GLU A 209 -8.38 -5.26 16.88
N GLN A 210 -8.34 -4.44 15.82
CA GLN A 210 -9.28 -4.53 14.68
C GLN A 210 -9.09 -5.81 13.85
N SER A 211 -7.88 -6.34 13.76
CA SER A 211 -7.59 -7.55 12.98
C SER A 211 -8.09 -8.85 13.65
N LEU A 212 -8.48 -8.78 14.91
CA LEU A 212 -8.96 -9.93 15.70
C LEU A 212 -10.49 -10.06 15.69
N ILE A 213 -11.22 -9.10 15.10
CA ILE A 213 -12.66 -9.08 14.94
C ILE A 213 -13.05 -9.56 13.54
#